data_e2cfaf53a5202392a4d810f67ae785f5
#
_entry.id   e2cfaf53a5202392a4d810f67ae785f5
#
_cell.length_a   1.000
_cell.length_b   1.000
_cell.length_c   1.000
_cell.angle_alpha   90.00
_cell.angle_beta   90.00
_cell.angle_gamma   90.00
#
_symmetry.space_group_name_H-M   'P 1'
#
loop_
_entity.id
_entity.type
_entity.pdbx_description
1 polymer ?
#
loop_
_entity_poly.entity_id
_entity_poly.type
_entity_poly.pdbx_seq_one_letter_code
_entity_poly.pdbx_strand_id
1 'polypeptide(L)'
;MEGSKSVSRRKFLGAAGAIGAAGSLSIGSVLTSCSADKKGKNVAAIDKLDQAPDGKLLKAGLVGCGNRGTGAAFNFLDAGPNLQIVALADVFDDQLQMCRQKLKKQKQVDISDNRCYTGFDGFKKLIESDVDIVLLATPPHFRPEHLEACVQAKKHVFMEKPAAVDPVGIRSIIGSAKKAEAIGLCIVAGTQRRHERNYLETRRQVQMGAIGNPIAANAYWLQNHVWYKSRQEGWSDMEYMVRNWNNFRWLCGDHFLDTHVHNIDIINWFTGKQPISALGGGARHRRLTGDQWDFFSVDFYYGEGLHSHSMSRQIDNCANATAEHLIGTEGYTNCKDTIYNPDGSIMWQYEYPEDANGNPTTTVSVSPYVQEHIDLITAIRNHEPINEAEQLALSTMTAIMGREAAYTGQLLNWDAMMKSNMRMGPKEYVMGPVDMEIKTPVPGTAHGGN
;
A
#
# COMPACT_ATOMS: atom_id res chain seq x y z
N MET A 1 -35.44 -51.16 3.63
CA MET A 1 -35.47 -51.24 2.17
C MET A 1 -36.56 -50.32 1.64
N GLU A 2 -36.19 -49.13 1.26
CA GLU A 2 -37.10 -48.31 0.43
C GLU A 2 -36.20 -47.49 -0.50
N GLY A 3 -36.49 -47.68 -1.81
CA GLY A 3 -35.65 -47.25 -2.89
C GLY A 3 -35.78 -45.79 -3.27
N SER A 4 -34.66 -45.16 -3.44
CA SER A 4 -34.47 -43.84 -4.02
C SER A 4 -34.90 -43.88 -5.52
N LYS A 5 -36.01 -43.17 -5.85
CA LYS A 5 -36.41 -42.97 -7.24
C LYS A 5 -35.66 -41.77 -7.83
N SER A 6 -34.74 -42.01 -8.74
CA SER A 6 -34.08 -40.98 -9.54
C SER A 6 -35.05 -40.34 -10.53
N VAL A 7 -35.17 -39.02 -10.52
CA VAL A 7 -36.01 -38.26 -11.48
C VAL A 7 -35.17 -37.95 -12.70
N SER A 8 -35.61 -38.46 -13.87
CA SER A 8 -34.96 -38.29 -15.17
C SER A 8 -34.99 -36.81 -15.63
N ARG A 9 -33.87 -36.31 -16.20
CA ARG A 9 -33.71 -34.96 -16.77
C ARG A 9 -34.77 -34.58 -17.83
N ARG A 10 -35.48 -35.55 -18.45
CA ARG A 10 -36.55 -35.31 -19.42
C ARG A 10 -37.88 -34.85 -18.81
N LYS A 11 -38.12 -35.06 -17.50
CA LYS A 11 -39.35 -34.60 -16.83
C LYS A 11 -39.29 -33.18 -16.31
N PHE A 12 -38.09 -32.58 -16.25
CA PHE A 12 -37.93 -31.21 -15.79
C PHE A 12 -38.22 -30.15 -16.86
N LEU A 13 -38.06 -30.50 -18.16
CA LEU A 13 -38.31 -29.60 -19.29
C LEU A 13 -39.75 -29.57 -19.82
N GLY A 14 -40.67 -30.36 -19.24
CA GLY A 14 -42.05 -30.44 -19.67
C GLY A 14 -43.05 -29.56 -18.87
N ALA A 15 -42.62 -28.90 -17.81
CA ALA A 15 -43.51 -28.14 -16.91
C ALA A 15 -43.49 -26.62 -17.10
N ALA A 16 -42.77 -26.10 -18.10
CA ALA A 16 -42.65 -24.65 -18.34
C ALA A 16 -43.49 -24.12 -19.52
N GLY A 17 -44.45 -24.88 -19.99
CA GLY A 17 -45.24 -24.52 -21.16
C GLY A 17 -46.74 -24.69 -21.00
N ALA A 18 -47.40 -23.91 -20.13
CA ALA A 18 -48.86 -23.68 -20.20
C ALA A 18 -49.32 -22.65 -19.16
N ILE A 19 -49.16 -21.38 -19.44
CA ILE A 19 -50.14 -20.33 -19.07
C ILE A 19 -49.85 -19.18 -20.06
N GLY A 20 -50.68 -19.13 -21.07
CA GLY A 20 -50.68 -18.10 -22.08
C GLY A 20 -52.09 -17.78 -22.51
N ALA A 21 -52.35 -16.56 -22.74
CA ALA A 21 -53.48 -15.97 -23.45
C ALA A 21 -54.49 -15.26 -22.57
N ALA A 22 -54.29 -13.95 -22.43
CA ALA A 22 -55.28 -12.92 -22.80
C ALA A 22 -54.73 -11.54 -22.48
N GLY A 23 -54.65 -10.64 -23.45
CA GLY A 23 -54.31 -9.23 -23.25
C GLY A 23 -53.42 -8.62 -24.35
N SER A 24 -54.03 -8.39 -25.52
CA SER A 24 -53.42 -7.62 -26.60
C SER A 24 -53.30 -6.13 -26.21
N LEU A 25 -52.07 -5.65 -26.07
CA LEU A 25 -51.74 -4.25 -26.24
C LEU A 25 -50.39 -4.14 -26.98
N SER A 26 -50.51 -3.60 -28.16
CA SER A 26 -49.41 -3.35 -29.10
C SER A 26 -48.45 -2.33 -28.54
N ILE A 27 -47.25 -2.76 -28.19
CA ILE A 27 -46.09 -1.89 -27.99
C ILE A 27 -45.02 -2.31 -28.99
N GLY A 28 -44.75 -1.41 -29.93
CA GLY A 28 -43.75 -1.62 -30.99
C GLY A 28 -42.39 -1.99 -30.40
N SER A 29 -41.90 -3.15 -30.83
CA SER A 29 -40.58 -3.65 -30.53
C SER A 29 -39.57 -2.83 -31.30
N VAL A 30 -39.01 -1.79 -30.66
CA VAL A 30 -37.72 -1.24 -31.07
C VAL A 30 -36.68 -2.22 -30.54
N LEU A 31 -36.30 -3.18 -31.36
CA LEU A 31 -35.05 -3.90 -31.20
C LEU A 31 -33.91 -2.92 -31.49
N THR A 32 -33.57 -2.08 -30.49
CA THR A 32 -32.30 -1.41 -30.49
C THR A 32 -31.26 -2.48 -30.19
N SER A 33 -30.59 -2.94 -31.24
CA SER A 33 -29.32 -3.63 -31.07
C SER A 33 -28.42 -2.70 -30.28
N CYS A 34 -28.15 -3.02 -29.01
CA CYS A 34 -27.05 -2.44 -28.29
C CYS A 34 -25.75 -2.91 -28.95
N SER A 35 -25.37 -2.27 -30.06
CA SER A 35 -23.98 -2.11 -30.38
C SER A 35 -23.42 -1.27 -29.23
N ALA A 36 -22.69 -1.91 -28.33
CA ALA A 36 -21.90 -1.22 -27.33
C ALA A 36 -20.96 -0.27 -28.07
N ASP A 37 -21.33 0.99 -28.10
CA ASP A 37 -20.43 2.05 -28.52
C ASP A 37 -19.16 1.93 -27.66
N LYS A 38 -18.09 1.42 -28.28
CA LYS A 38 -16.71 1.50 -27.76
C LYS A 38 -16.25 2.97 -27.84
N LYS A 39 -16.98 3.89 -27.19
CA LYS A 39 -16.46 5.21 -26.89
C LYS A 39 -15.46 5.00 -25.74
N GLY A 40 -14.21 4.82 -26.11
CA GLY A 40 -13.11 4.88 -25.15
C GLY A 40 -13.30 6.11 -24.28
N LYS A 41 -13.34 5.92 -22.95
CA LYS A 41 -13.35 7.04 -22.03
C LYS A 41 -12.12 7.88 -22.35
N ASN A 42 -12.31 9.12 -22.77
CA ASN A 42 -11.21 10.06 -22.99
C ASN A 42 -10.60 10.35 -21.61
N VAL A 43 -9.65 9.52 -21.18
CA VAL A 43 -8.88 9.76 -19.96
C VAL A 43 -7.77 10.73 -20.34
N ALA A 44 -7.74 11.89 -19.71
CA ALA A 44 -6.73 12.92 -19.96
C ALA A 44 -5.30 12.36 -19.88
N ALA A 45 -4.42 12.88 -20.70
CA ALA A 45 -3.00 12.58 -20.61
C ALA A 45 -2.47 12.97 -19.21
N ILE A 46 -1.52 12.19 -18.69
CA ILE A 46 -0.97 12.43 -17.37
C ILE A 46 0.20 13.39 -17.52
N ASP A 47 -0.04 14.65 -17.12
CA ASP A 47 0.98 15.67 -17.09
C ASP A 47 1.58 15.75 -15.67
N LYS A 48 2.78 15.21 -15.49
CA LYS A 48 3.54 15.24 -14.23
C LYS A 48 4.70 16.21 -14.37
N LEU A 49 4.81 17.12 -13.42
CA LEU A 49 5.94 18.04 -13.34
C LEU A 49 7.22 17.29 -12.99
N ASP A 50 8.35 17.75 -13.53
CA ASP A 50 9.69 17.24 -13.17
C ASP A 50 10.22 17.88 -11.88
N GLN A 51 9.61 18.98 -11.45
CA GLN A 51 9.93 19.70 -10.23
C GLN A 51 8.68 20.42 -9.73
N ALA A 52 8.53 20.52 -8.41
CA ALA A 52 7.44 21.32 -7.84
C ALA A 52 7.61 22.82 -8.20
N PRO A 53 6.50 23.54 -8.45
CA PRO A 53 6.55 24.95 -8.76
C PRO A 53 7.23 25.73 -7.62
N ASP A 54 7.82 26.90 -7.93
CA ASP A 54 8.35 27.80 -6.91
C ASP A 54 7.22 28.40 -6.06
N GLY A 55 7.55 28.87 -4.86
CA GLY A 55 6.57 29.46 -3.97
C GLY A 55 7.13 29.75 -2.58
N LYS A 56 6.21 29.97 -1.64
CA LYS A 56 6.56 30.20 -0.23
C LYS A 56 7.44 29.07 0.33
N LEU A 57 8.41 29.43 1.17
CA LEU A 57 9.21 28.47 1.93
C LEU A 57 8.29 27.50 2.69
N LEU A 58 8.50 26.20 2.47
CA LEU A 58 7.85 25.13 3.20
C LEU A 58 8.86 24.43 4.13
N LYS A 59 8.50 24.34 5.39
CA LYS A 59 9.32 23.72 6.44
C LYS A 59 8.77 22.34 6.77
N ALA A 60 9.60 21.31 6.64
CA ALA A 60 9.23 19.96 7.02
C ALA A 60 9.96 19.46 8.27
N GLY A 61 9.26 18.63 9.04
CA GLY A 61 9.84 17.83 10.12
C GLY A 61 9.81 16.35 9.77
N LEU A 62 10.87 15.63 10.10
CA LEU A 62 10.97 14.18 9.87
C LEU A 62 10.74 13.41 11.16
N VAL A 63 9.79 12.48 11.17
CA VAL A 63 9.55 11.53 12.26
C VAL A 63 9.93 10.13 11.78
N GLY A 64 10.98 9.55 12.42
CA GLY A 64 11.62 8.31 12.01
C GLY A 64 12.86 8.56 11.16
N CYS A 65 14.03 8.63 11.81
CA CYS A 65 15.33 9.02 11.24
C CYS A 65 16.14 7.81 10.70
N GLY A 66 15.51 6.67 10.47
CA GLY A 66 16.15 5.52 9.84
C GLY A 66 16.51 5.76 8.37
N ASN A 67 17.00 4.70 7.69
CA ASN A 67 17.43 4.82 6.29
C ASN A 67 16.32 5.34 5.37
N ARG A 68 15.06 4.82 5.52
CA ARG A 68 13.95 5.28 4.67
C ARG A 68 13.55 6.73 4.98
N GLY A 69 13.49 7.11 6.27
CA GLY A 69 13.19 8.48 6.65
C GLY A 69 14.24 9.49 6.18
N THR A 70 15.52 9.15 6.33
CA THR A 70 16.62 9.97 5.76
C THR A 70 16.48 10.12 4.24
N GLY A 71 16.13 9.02 3.54
CA GLY A 71 15.85 9.04 2.10
C GLY A 71 14.64 9.92 1.75
N ALA A 72 13.56 9.85 2.51
CA ALA A 72 12.39 10.71 2.31
C ALA A 72 12.70 12.20 2.49
N ALA A 73 13.52 12.54 3.51
CA ALA A 73 13.99 13.91 3.68
C ALA A 73 14.83 14.41 2.49
N PHE A 74 15.68 13.54 1.91
CA PHE A 74 16.43 13.89 0.70
C PHE A 74 15.51 14.08 -0.50
N ASN A 75 14.57 13.15 -0.72
CA ASN A 75 13.60 13.23 -1.81
C ASN A 75 12.74 14.49 -1.70
N PHE A 76 12.35 14.87 -0.48
CA PHE A 76 11.62 16.12 -0.22
C PHE A 76 12.45 17.34 -0.64
N LEU A 77 13.72 17.40 -0.25
CA LEU A 77 14.61 18.51 -0.61
C LEU A 77 14.91 18.57 -2.12
N ASP A 78 14.88 17.44 -2.81
CA ASP A 78 15.10 17.35 -4.27
C ASP A 78 13.83 17.64 -5.08
N ALA A 79 12.67 17.74 -4.44
CA ALA A 79 11.39 17.91 -5.11
C ALA A 79 11.17 19.31 -5.68
N GLY A 80 11.87 20.35 -5.20
CA GLY A 80 11.70 21.70 -5.72
C GLY A 80 12.41 22.78 -4.91
N PRO A 81 12.26 24.06 -5.32
CA PRO A 81 12.85 25.18 -4.62
C PRO A 81 12.13 25.49 -3.29
N ASN A 82 12.78 26.28 -2.43
CA ASN A 82 12.22 26.81 -1.17
C ASN A 82 11.65 25.73 -0.24
N LEU A 83 12.42 24.65 -0.02
CA LEU A 83 12.11 23.54 0.87
C LEU A 83 13.19 23.41 1.95
N GLN A 84 12.80 23.16 3.19
CA GLN A 84 13.72 22.96 4.30
C GLN A 84 13.26 21.82 5.21
N ILE A 85 14.22 21.00 5.70
CA ILE A 85 14.03 20.14 6.87
C ILE A 85 14.52 20.92 8.09
N VAL A 86 13.62 21.18 9.03
CA VAL A 86 13.90 22.05 10.17
C VAL A 86 13.83 21.35 11.53
N ALA A 87 13.32 20.12 11.59
CA ALA A 87 13.18 19.36 12.84
C ALA A 87 13.28 17.85 12.58
N LEU A 88 13.81 17.10 13.54
CA LEU A 88 13.93 15.64 13.52
C LEU A 88 13.35 15.04 14.79
N ALA A 89 12.69 13.88 14.66
CA ALA A 89 12.27 13.07 15.80
C ALA A 89 12.53 11.58 15.54
N ASP A 90 13.10 10.90 16.50
CA ASP A 90 13.27 9.44 16.50
C ASP A 90 13.23 8.92 17.94
N VAL A 91 12.89 7.66 18.12
CA VAL A 91 12.95 7.01 19.43
C VAL A 91 14.40 6.95 19.93
N PHE A 92 15.37 6.79 19.02
CA PHE A 92 16.77 6.57 19.31
C PHE A 92 17.64 7.76 18.88
N ASP A 93 18.42 8.31 19.83
CA ASP A 93 19.31 9.43 19.55
C ASP A 93 20.38 9.08 18.51
N ASP A 94 20.95 7.88 18.55
CA ASP A 94 21.94 7.43 17.56
C ASP A 94 21.41 7.46 16.12
N GLN A 95 20.15 7.06 15.89
CA GLN A 95 19.50 7.13 14.58
C GLN A 95 19.26 8.58 14.16
N LEU A 96 18.80 9.41 15.10
CA LEU A 96 18.56 10.83 14.87
C LEU A 96 19.87 11.54 14.48
N GLN A 97 20.96 11.33 15.24
CA GLN A 97 22.25 11.97 14.96
C GLN A 97 22.85 11.50 13.64
N MET A 98 22.73 10.21 13.27
CA MET A 98 23.17 9.73 11.96
C MET A 98 22.41 10.41 10.81
N CYS A 99 21.11 10.58 10.93
CA CYS A 99 20.29 11.29 9.94
C CYS A 99 20.73 12.76 9.84
N ARG A 100 20.87 13.45 10.97
CA ARG A 100 21.33 14.84 11.06
C ARG A 100 22.67 15.06 10.36
N GLN A 101 23.64 14.16 10.62
CA GLN A 101 24.97 14.22 9.98
C GLN A 101 24.87 14.01 8.45
N LYS A 102 24.05 13.08 7.97
CA LYS A 102 23.84 12.86 6.55
C LYS A 102 23.19 14.08 5.87
N LEU A 103 22.17 14.69 6.50
CA LEU A 103 21.52 15.91 6.01
C LEU A 103 22.54 17.07 5.92
N LYS A 104 23.37 17.26 6.95
CA LYS A 104 24.42 18.28 6.96
C LYS A 104 25.44 18.04 5.86
N LYS A 105 25.96 16.80 5.72
CA LYS A 105 27.01 16.45 4.77
C LYS A 105 26.57 16.48 3.32
N GLN A 106 25.36 15.98 3.03
CA GLN A 106 24.91 15.73 1.64
C GLN A 106 23.95 16.80 1.12
N LYS A 107 23.24 17.49 2.01
CA LYS A 107 22.23 18.50 1.64
C LYS A 107 22.49 19.89 2.23
N GLN A 108 23.60 20.06 2.96
CA GLN A 108 23.98 21.31 3.67
C GLN A 108 22.91 21.82 4.63
N VAL A 109 22.07 20.91 5.14
CA VAL A 109 21.02 21.21 6.11
C VAL A 109 21.58 21.03 7.52
N ASP A 110 21.69 22.11 8.27
CA ASP A 110 22.14 22.10 9.67
C ASP A 110 20.95 22.30 10.61
N ILE A 111 20.66 21.29 11.42
CA ILE A 111 19.52 21.29 12.34
C ILE A 111 20.06 21.47 13.76
N SER A 112 19.58 22.48 14.47
CA SER A 112 20.02 22.79 15.84
C SER A 112 19.52 21.73 16.84
N ASP A 113 20.23 21.60 17.98
CA ASP A 113 19.92 20.59 19.02
C ASP A 113 18.51 20.73 19.57
N ASN A 114 18.02 21.96 19.74
CA ASN A 114 16.66 22.24 20.22
C ASN A 114 15.55 21.90 19.23
N ARG A 115 15.89 21.41 18.03
CA ARG A 115 14.99 20.90 16.99
C ARG A 115 15.12 19.39 16.78
N CYS A 116 15.84 18.71 17.69
CA CYS A 116 16.07 17.27 17.70
C CYS A 116 15.36 16.67 18.91
N TYR A 117 14.37 15.81 18.65
CA TYR A 117 13.50 15.27 19.69
C TYR A 117 13.62 13.75 19.76
N THR A 118 13.97 13.20 20.92
CA THR A 118 14.11 11.75 21.14
C THR A 118 12.98 11.18 21.98
N GLY A 119 12.83 9.84 21.90
CA GLY A 119 11.80 9.08 22.63
C GLY A 119 10.48 8.94 21.88
N PHE A 120 9.58 8.13 22.44
CA PHE A 120 8.29 7.82 21.82
C PHE A 120 7.40 9.06 21.64
N ASP A 121 7.51 10.06 22.51
CA ASP A 121 6.76 11.32 22.42
C ASP A 121 7.48 12.42 21.62
N GLY A 122 8.67 12.14 21.07
CA GLY A 122 9.44 13.11 20.29
C GLY A 122 8.66 13.70 19.11
N PHE A 123 7.80 12.91 18.48
CA PHE A 123 6.95 13.35 17.36
C PHE A 123 5.97 14.46 17.77
N LYS A 124 5.43 14.46 19.00
CA LYS A 124 4.51 15.50 19.50
C LYS A 124 5.19 16.86 19.53
N LYS A 125 6.41 16.92 20.10
CA LYS A 125 7.22 18.15 20.14
C LYS A 125 7.58 18.65 18.75
N LEU A 126 7.87 17.74 17.80
CA LEU A 126 8.13 18.10 16.42
C LEU A 126 6.89 18.72 15.77
N ILE A 127 5.71 18.12 15.94
CA ILE A 127 4.44 18.59 15.38
C ILE A 127 4.05 19.97 15.95
N GLU A 128 4.32 20.22 17.23
CA GLU A 128 4.11 21.51 17.90
C GLU A 128 5.07 22.61 17.43
N SER A 129 6.17 22.24 16.78
CA SER A 129 7.12 23.23 16.24
C SER A 129 6.58 23.91 14.97
N ASP A 130 7.30 24.90 14.43
CA ASP A 130 6.90 25.67 13.25
C ASP A 130 7.13 24.92 11.92
N VAL A 131 6.67 23.69 11.81
CA VAL A 131 6.66 22.91 10.59
C VAL A 131 5.32 23.06 9.85
N ASP A 132 5.36 23.10 8.52
CA ASP A 132 4.18 23.08 7.66
C ASP A 132 3.80 21.65 7.27
N ILE A 133 4.81 20.79 7.11
CA ILE A 133 4.71 19.42 6.62
C ILE A 133 5.38 18.47 7.61
N VAL A 134 4.81 17.28 7.81
CA VAL A 134 5.45 16.20 8.58
C VAL A 134 5.68 14.99 7.68
N LEU A 135 6.94 14.51 7.63
CA LEU A 135 7.33 13.28 6.94
C LEU A 135 7.29 12.13 7.95
N LEU A 136 6.30 11.22 7.82
CA LEU A 136 6.10 10.07 8.71
C LEU A 136 6.76 8.82 8.14
N ALA A 137 7.93 8.45 8.66
CA ALA A 137 8.70 7.28 8.22
C ALA A 137 9.00 6.28 9.37
N THR A 138 8.18 6.30 10.39
CA THR A 138 8.23 5.34 11.52
C THR A 138 7.71 3.96 11.11
N PRO A 139 7.94 2.89 11.88
CA PRO A 139 7.27 1.61 11.68
C PRO A 139 5.75 1.78 11.60
N PRO A 140 5.04 0.98 10.77
CA PRO A 140 3.61 1.19 10.48
C PRO A 140 2.69 1.13 11.70
N HIS A 141 3.10 0.47 12.75
CA HIS A 141 2.36 0.41 14.01
C HIS A 141 2.07 1.80 14.61
N PHE A 142 3.02 2.73 14.51
CA PHE A 142 2.90 4.07 15.10
C PHE A 142 2.19 5.08 14.20
N ARG A 143 2.02 4.80 12.90
CA ARG A 143 1.46 5.76 11.93
C ARG A 143 0.05 6.23 12.23
N PRO A 144 -0.90 5.38 12.73
CA PRO A 144 -2.24 5.86 13.05
C PRO A 144 -2.25 6.98 14.07
N GLU A 145 -1.48 6.86 15.17
CA GLU A 145 -1.35 7.89 16.19
C GLU A 145 -0.64 9.15 15.66
N HIS A 146 0.44 8.94 14.90
CA HIS A 146 1.21 10.06 14.35
C HIS A 146 0.41 10.85 13.33
N LEU A 147 -0.35 10.17 12.42
CA LEU A 147 -1.20 10.85 11.44
C LEU A 147 -2.32 11.62 12.13
N GLU A 148 -2.98 11.02 13.14
CA GLU A 148 -4.03 11.71 13.87
C GLU A 148 -3.52 12.99 14.53
N ALA A 149 -2.35 12.94 15.17
CA ALA A 149 -1.72 14.11 15.78
C ALA A 149 -1.38 15.20 14.74
N CYS A 150 -0.84 14.80 13.56
CA CYS A 150 -0.56 15.74 12.46
C CYS A 150 -1.83 16.45 11.98
N VAL A 151 -2.92 15.70 11.78
CA VAL A 151 -4.20 16.24 11.31
C VAL A 151 -4.82 17.18 12.36
N GLN A 152 -4.77 16.82 13.65
CA GLN A 152 -5.21 17.67 14.74
C GLN A 152 -4.43 19.01 14.80
N ALA A 153 -3.12 18.94 14.54
CA ALA A 153 -2.24 20.11 14.48
C ALA A 153 -2.28 20.83 13.12
N LYS A 154 -3.15 20.42 12.18
CA LYS A 154 -3.33 21.00 10.86
C LYS A 154 -2.04 21.01 10.02
N LYS A 155 -1.25 19.93 10.07
CA LYS A 155 -0.04 19.78 9.28
C LYS A 155 -0.33 18.97 8.03
N HIS A 156 0.25 19.36 6.88
CA HIS A 156 0.32 18.49 5.70
C HIS A 156 1.22 17.30 5.98
N VAL A 157 1.00 16.16 5.31
CA VAL A 157 1.71 14.93 5.63
C VAL A 157 2.20 14.21 4.38
N PHE A 158 3.45 13.76 4.42
CA PHE A 158 3.91 12.61 3.67
C PHE A 158 3.92 11.39 4.60
N MET A 159 3.26 10.30 4.23
CA MET A 159 3.14 9.12 5.09
C MET A 159 3.63 7.86 4.38
N GLU A 160 4.68 7.23 4.90
CA GLU A 160 5.18 5.97 4.39
C GLU A 160 4.15 4.84 4.47
N LYS A 161 4.30 3.87 3.57
CA LYS A 161 3.56 2.60 3.57
C LYS A 161 4.17 1.59 4.58
N PRO A 162 3.42 0.56 5.02
CA PRO A 162 1.96 0.43 5.07
C PRO A 162 1.30 1.42 6.03
N ALA A 163 -0.01 1.61 5.91
CA ALA A 163 -0.73 2.60 6.74
C ALA A 163 -0.78 2.25 8.23
N ALA A 164 -0.94 0.95 8.54
CA ALA A 164 -1.05 0.39 9.89
C ALA A 164 -0.71 -1.11 9.86
N VAL A 165 -0.84 -1.80 10.99
CA VAL A 165 -0.58 -3.25 11.11
C VAL A 165 -1.82 -4.07 11.44
N ASP A 166 -2.93 -3.42 11.76
CA ASP A 166 -4.18 -4.06 12.22
C ASP A 166 -5.43 -3.26 11.80
N PRO A 167 -6.64 -3.86 11.86
CA PRO A 167 -7.89 -3.22 11.45
C PRO A 167 -8.25 -1.98 12.26
N VAL A 168 -7.90 -1.93 13.53
CA VAL A 168 -8.16 -0.74 14.39
C VAL A 168 -7.34 0.45 13.87
N GLY A 169 -6.05 0.22 13.60
CA GLY A 169 -5.18 1.23 13.02
C GLY A 169 -5.65 1.70 11.64
N ILE A 170 -6.14 0.78 10.79
CA ILE A 170 -6.70 1.15 9.47
C ILE A 170 -7.91 2.07 9.62
N ARG A 171 -8.84 1.77 10.52
CA ARG A 171 -9.99 2.66 10.74
C ARG A 171 -9.59 4.03 11.29
N SER A 172 -8.54 4.10 12.12
CA SER A 172 -7.98 5.38 12.60
C SER A 172 -7.41 6.20 11.43
N ILE A 173 -6.64 5.57 10.54
CA ILE A 173 -6.11 6.24 9.32
C ILE A 173 -7.27 6.78 8.46
N ILE A 174 -8.30 5.97 8.17
CA ILE A 174 -9.46 6.40 7.38
C ILE A 174 -10.20 7.58 8.07
N GLY A 175 -10.36 7.51 9.39
CA GLY A 175 -10.95 8.60 10.17
C GLY A 175 -10.12 9.90 10.08
N SER A 176 -8.81 9.80 10.17
CA SER A 176 -7.88 10.93 10.01
C SER A 176 -7.87 11.47 8.59
N ALA A 177 -7.92 10.61 7.57
CA ALA A 177 -8.04 11.01 6.17
C ALA A 177 -9.27 11.88 5.91
N LYS A 178 -10.45 11.47 6.42
CA LYS A 178 -11.70 12.25 6.28
C LYS A 178 -11.64 13.59 7.01
N LYS A 179 -11.04 13.62 8.20
CA LYS A 179 -10.81 14.90 8.93
C LYS A 179 -9.88 15.83 8.16
N ALA A 180 -8.80 15.30 7.60
CA ALA A 180 -7.84 16.06 6.79
C ALA A 180 -8.49 16.64 5.51
N GLU A 181 -9.27 15.85 4.80
CA GLU A 181 -10.04 16.27 3.61
C GLU A 181 -10.99 17.42 3.93
N ALA A 182 -11.73 17.31 5.05
CA ALA A 182 -12.69 18.34 5.47
C ALA A 182 -12.05 19.70 5.76
N ILE A 183 -10.75 19.76 6.02
CA ILE A 183 -10.01 21.00 6.31
C ILE A 183 -8.93 21.33 5.26
N GLY A 184 -8.95 20.65 4.12
CA GLY A 184 -8.08 20.93 2.98
C GLY A 184 -6.60 20.59 3.19
N LEU A 185 -6.27 19.60 4.04
CA LEU A 185 -4.90 19.15 4.20
C LEU A 185 -4.50 18.17 3.09
N CYS A 186 -3.27 18.32 2.60
CA CYS A 186 -2.65 17.36 1.70
C CYS A 186 -2.03 16.20 2.49
N ILE A 187 -2.33 14.97 2.07
CA ILE A 187 -1.66 13.74 2.52
C ILE A 187 -1.24 12.95 1.29
N VAL A 188 0.06 12.75 1.12
CA VAL A 188 0.61 11.85 0.09
C VAL A 188 1.15 10.60 0.75
N ALA A 189 0.91 9.45 0.13
CA ALA A 189 1.34 8.15 0.61
C ALA A 189 2.62 7.69 -0.07
N GLY A 190 3.49 6.98 0.65
CA GLY A 190 4.72 6.36 0.13
C GLY A 190 4.45 5.16 -0.78
N THR A 191 3.47 5.27 -1.68
CA THR A 191 3.13 4.31 -2.73
C THR A 191 3.71 4.78 -4.05
N GLN A 192 5.04 4.85 -4.13
CA GLN A 192 5.79 5.50 -5.22
C GLN A 192 5.36 5.09 -6.63
N ARG A 193 4.89 3.85 -6.84
CA ARG A 193 4.42 3.38 -8.16
C ARG A 193 3.19 4.11 -8.66
N ARG A 194 2.37 4.68 -7.76
CA ARG A 194 1.23 5.52 -8.13
C ARG A 194 1.64 6.90 -8.65
N HIS A 195 2.90 7.28 -8.43
CA HIS A 195 3.52 8.52 -8.92
C HIS A 195 4.48 8.26 -10.10
N GLU A 196 4.72 6.99 -10.46
CA GLU A 196 5.62 6.59 -11.53
C GLU A 196 4.92 6.65 -12.89
N ARG A 197 5.46 7.45 -13.81
CA ARG A 197 4.80 7.82 -15.07
C ARG A 197 4.42 6.62 -15.93
N ASN A 198 5.28 5.61 -16.00
CA ASN A 198 5.01 4.38 -16.75
C ASN A 198 3.83 3.59 -16.16
N TYR A 199 3.73 3.45 -14.82
CA TYR A 199 2.57 2.83 -14.17
C TYR A 199 1.29 3.63 -14.39
N LEU A 200 1.35 4.95 -14.27
CA LEU A 200 0.23 5.84 -14.49
C LEU A 200 -0.30 5.70 -15.92
N GLU A 201 0.59 5.72 -16.91
CA GLU A 201 0.20 5.64 -18.31
C GLU A 201 -0.31 4.24 -18.68
N THR A 202 0.34 3.18 -18.19
CA THR A 202 -0.15 1.80 -18.37
C THR A 202 -1.57 1.64 -17.79
N ARG A 203 -1.79 2.17 -16.58
CA ARG A 203 -3.13 2.16 -15.98
C ARG A 203 -4.13 2.94 -16.82
N ARG A 204 -3.76 4.10 -17.36
CA ARG A 204 -4.61 4.88 -18.27
C ARG A 204 -5.05 4.05 -19.47
N GLN A 205 -4.14 3.32 -20.10
CA GLN A 205 -4.46 2.42 -21.23
C GLN A 205 -5.43 1.31 -20.81
N VAL A 206 -5.22 0.70 -19.63
CA VAL A 206 -6.14 -0.31 -19.09
C VAL A 206 -7.53 0.29 -18.84
N GLN A 207 -7.61 1.49 -18.28
CA GLN A 207 -8.88 2.18 -18.05
C GLN A 207 -9.62 2.55 -19.35
N MET A 208 -8.89 2.78 -20.45
CA MET A 208 -9.45 2.96 -21.79
C MET A 208 -9.94 1.64 -22.42
N GLY A 209 -9.72 0.51 -21.76
CA GLY A 209 -10.24 -0.79 -22.18
C GLY A 209 -9.23 -1.65 -22.95
N ALA A 210 -7.95 -1.34 -22.94
CA ALA A 210 -6.93 -2.05 -23.72
C ALA A 210 -6.89 -3.58 -23.48
N ILE A 211 -7.21 -4.03 -22.24
CA ILE A 211 -7.25 -5.46 -21.93
C ILE A 211 -8.68 -6.03 -21.79
N GLY A 212 -9.71 -5.22 -22.04
CA GLY A 212 -11.09 -5.60 -21.77
C GLY A 212 -11.38 -5.69 -20.27
N ASN A 213 -12.27 -6.60 -19.85
CA ASN A 213 -12.62 -6.80 -18.45
C ASN A 213 -11.56 -7.65 -17.74
N PRO A 214 -11.04 -7.22 -16.56
CA PRO A 214 -10.14 -8.05 -15.74
C PRO A 214 -10.79 -9.37 -15.31
N ILE A 215 -10.09 -10.50 -15.50
CA ILE A 215 -10.56 -11.85 -15.14
C ILE A 215 -9.61 -12.61 -14.21
N ALA A 216 -8.33 -12.26 -14.17
CA ALA A 216 -7.36 -12.83 -13.23
C ALA A 216 -6.21 -11.85 -12.97
N ALA A 217 -5.59 -11.98 -11.82
CA ALA A 217 -4.38 -11.22 -11.47
C ALA A 217 -3.36 -12.08 -10.72
N ASN A 218 -2.09 -11.72 -10.82
CA ASN A 218 -1.02 -12.28 -10.00
C ASN A 218 -0.13 -11.15 -9.47
N ALA A 219 0.30 -11.29 -8.22
CA ALA A 219 1.20 -10.36 -7.56
C ALA A 219 2.32 -11.12 -6.85
N TYR A 220 3.58 -10.79 -7.16
CA TYR A 220 4.74 -11.50 -6.63
C TYR A 220 5.75 -10.55 -6.01
N TRP A 221 6.17 -10.86 -4.76
CA TRP A 221 7.35 -10.25 -4.16
C TRP A 221 8.21 -11.32 -3.51
N LEU A 222 9.08 -11.91 -4.28
CA LEU A 222 9.98 -12.98 -3.89
C LEU A 222 11.41 -12.43 -3.83
N GLN A 223 11.99 -12.41 -2.64
CA GLN A 223 13.34 -11.86 -2.44
C GLN A 223 14.10 -12.64 -1.38
N ASN A 224 15.38 -12.34 -1.25
CA ASN A 224 16.20 -12.77 -0.13
C ASN A 224 15.70 -12.16 1.18
N HIS A 225 16.09 -12.75 2.30
CA HIS A 225 15.86 -12.17 3.62
C HIS A 225 16.44 -10.74 3.64
N VAL A 226 15.70 -9.79 4.23
CA VAL A 226 16.17 -8.42 4.32
C VAL A 226 17.22 -8.27 5.42
N TRP A 227 17.01 -7.59 6.45
CA TRP A 227 17.96 -7.42 7.55
C TRP A 227 17.33 -7.87 8.87
N TYR A 228 18.17 -8.25 9.80
CA TYR A 228 17.81 -8.40 11.20
C TYR A 228 18.93 -7.86 12.09
N LYS A 229 18.59 -7.54 13.33
CA LYS A 229 19.57 -7.18 14.34
C LYS A 229 19.57 -8.24 15.43
N SER A 230 20.75 -8.71 15.79
CA SER A 230 20.91 -9.51 17.00
C SER A 230 20.75 -8.62 18.23
N ARG A 231 20.12 -9.18 19.28
CA ARG A 231 20.00 -8.47 20.55
C ARG A 231 21.38 -8.18 21.13
N GLN A 232 21.62 -6.95 21.50
CA GLN A 232 22.85 -6.54 22.16
C GLN A 232 22.68 -6.62 23.70
N GLU A 233 23.80 -6.79 24.40
CA GLU A 233 23.81 -6.71 25.85
C GLU A 233 23.31 -5.32 26.30
N GLY A 234 22.47 -5.29 27.34
CA GLY A 234 21.86 -4.09 27.89
C GLY A 234 20.60 -3.59 27.15
N TRP A 235 20.25 -4.12 25.98
CA TRP A 235 19.00 -3.75 25.34
C TRP A 235 17.79 -4.38 26.06
N SER A 236 16.83 -3.53 26.43
CA SER A 236 15.53 -3.97 26.92
C SER A 236 14.71 -4.67 25.80
N ASP A 237 13.61 -5.30 26.15
CA ASP A 237 12.73 -5.95 25.14
C ASP A 237 12.19 -4.93 24.16
N MET A 238 11.69 -3.78 24.66
CA MET A 238 11.16 -2.72 23.79
C MET A 238 12.25 -2.17 22.87
N GLU A 239 13.44 -1.91 23.39
CA GLU A 239 14.56 -1.41 22.59
C GLU A 239 14.93 -2.41 21.48
N TYR A 240 15.09 -3.69 21.82
CA TYR A 240 15.40 -4.74 20.86
C TYR A 240 14.32 -4.84 19.77
N MET A 241 13.04 -4.87 20.15
CA MET A 241 11.95 -4.98 19.19
C MET A 241 11.91 -3.77 18.25
N VAL A 242 11.98 -2.55 18.77
CA VAL A 242 11.92 -1.34 17.94
C VAL A 242 13.15 -1.20 17.05
N ARG A 243 14.38 -1.52 17.55
CA ARG A 243 15.59 -1.52 16.72
C ARG A 243 15.56 -2.60 15.63
N ASN A 244 14.84 -3.69 15.87
CA ASN A 244 14.67 -4.84 14.96
C ASN A 244 13.25 -4.91 14.40
N TRP A 245 12.57 -3.77 14.27
CA TRP A 245 11.14 -3.60 14.01
C TRP A 245 10.61 -4.43 12.84
N ASN A 246 11.41 -4.56 11.79
CA ASN A 246 11.03 -5.29 10.58
C ASN A 246 10.85 -6.80 10.79
N ASN A 247 11.20 -7.32 11.96
CA ASN A 247 11.10 -8.75 12.30
C ASN A 247 9.98 -9.06 13.31
N PHE A 248 9.26 -8.04 13.81
CA PHE A 248 8.15 -8.22 14.75
C PHE A 248 6.83 -7.80 14.11
N ARG A 249 5.85 -8.73 14.09
CA ARG A 249 4.54 -8.53 13.45
C ARG A 249 3.80 -7.30 13.97
N TRP A 250 3.87 -7.04 15.26
CA TRP A 250 3.17 -5.89 15.82
C TRP A 250 3.74 -4.55 15.35
N LEU A 251 5.00 -4.49 14.92
CA LEU A 251 5.65 -3.28 14.43
C LEU A 251 5.51 -3.09 12.90
N CYS A 252 5.72 -4.19 12.13
CA CYS A 252 5.75 -4.10 10.67
C CYS A 252 4.55 -4.76 9.98
N GLY A 253 3.78 -5.60 10.68
CA GLY A 253 2.66 -6.35 10.12
C GLY A 253 3.04 -7.62 9.36
N ASP A 254 4.28 -8.10 9.46
CA ASP A 254 4.93 -9.11 8.62
C ASP A 254 5.36 -8.58 7.24
N HIS A 255 6.26 -9.28 6.56
CA HIS A 255 6.76 -8.87 5.24
C HIS A 255 5.65 -8.86 4.16
N PHE A 256 4.58 -9.61 4.36
CA PHE A 256 3.41 -9.57 3.50
C PHE A 256 2.73 -8.18 3.51
N LEU A 257 2.75 -7.48 4.63
CA LEU A 257 2.36 -6.07 4.70
C LEU A 257 3.49 -5.14 4.32
N ASP A 258 4.64 -5.26 4.97
CA ASP A 258 5.69 -4.25 4.83
C ASP A 258 6.21 -4.14 3.40
N THR A 259 6.36 -5.28 2.72
CA THR A 259 6.96 -5.32 1.39
C THR A 259 5.92 -5.51 0.29
N HIS A 260 5.09 -6.55 0.43
CA HIS A 260 4.20 -6.99 -0.65
C HIS A 260 2.95 -6.12 -0.83
N VAL A 261 2.65 -5.22 0.12
CA VAL A 261 1.58 -4.23 -0.02
C VAL A 261 1.70 -3.40 -1.31
N HIS A 262 2.90 -3.16 -1.81
CA HIS A 262 3.12 -2.45 -3.08
C HIS A 262 2.44 -3.16 -4.27
N ASN A 263 2.57 -4.49 -4.35
CA ASN A 263 1.99 -5.27 -5.45
C ASN A 263 0.48 -5.43 -5.27
N ILE A 264 0.01 -5.64 -4.04
CA ILE A 264 -1.41 -5.67 -3.70
C ILE A 264 -2.06 -4.33 -4.06
N ASP A 265 -1.41 -3.23 -3.74
CA ASP A 265 -1.87 -1.87 -4.08
C ASP A 265 -2.04 -1.68 -5.58
N ILE A 266 -1.11 -2.17 -6.40
CA ILE A 266 -1.22 -2.10 -7.87
C ILE A 266 -2.43 -2.86 -8.38
N ILE A 267 -2.70 -4.08 -7.88
CA ILE A 267 -3.88 -4.84 -8.30
C ILE A 267 -5.17 -4.10 -7.90
N ASN A 268 -5.28 -3.63 -6.65
CA ASN A 268 -6.42 -2.83 -6.21
C ASN A 268 -6.60 -1.57 -7.07
N TRP A 269 -5.51 -0.87 -7.38
CA TRP A 269 -5.52 0.36 -8.16
C TRP A 269 -5.93 0.17 -9.62
N PHE A 270 -5.41 -0.88 -10.27
CA PHE A 270 -5.71 -1.18 -11.67
C PHE A 270 -7.13 -1.72 -11.86
N THR A 271 -7.61 -2.55 -10.92
CA THR A 271 -8.97 -3.08 -10.95
C THR A 271 -10.01 -2.08 -10.45
N GLY A 272 -9.60 -1.09 -9.63
CA GLY A 272 -10.50 -0.16 -8.95
C GLY A 272 -11.38 -0.84 -7.90
N LYS A 273 -11.00 -2.03 -7.41
CA LYS A 273 -11.77 -2.86 -6.48
C LYS A 273 -10.94 -3.21 -5.23
N GLN A 274 -11.62 -3.54 -4.14
CA GLN A 274 -11.08 -4.26 -2.99
C GLN A 274 -11.62 -5.70 -3.00
N PRO A 275 -10.85 -6.69 -2.50
CA PRO A 275 -11.33 -8.06 -2.47
C PRO A 275 -12.49 -8.24 -1.48
N ILE A 276 -13.41 -9.12 -1.82
CA ILE A 276 -14.55 -9.52 -0.98
C ILE A 276 -14.10 -10.49 0.11
N SER A 277 -13.14 -11.36 -0.23
CA SER A 277 -12.61 -12.37 0.69
C SER A 277 -11.16 -12.76 0.35
N ALA A 278 -10.52 -13.41 1.31
CA ALA A 278 -9.19 -13.99 1.14
C ALA A 278 -9.11 -15.38 1.77
N LEU A 279 -8.35 -16.27 1.13
CA LEU A 279 -7.94 -17.57 1.64
C LEU A 279 -6.46 -17.75 1.37
N GLY A 280 -5.70 -18.28 2.32
CA GLY A 280 -4.27 -18.37 2.13
C GLY A 280 -3.57 -19.36 3.04
N GLY A 281 -2.28 -19.48 2.83
CA GLY A 281 -1.37 -20.30 3.63
C GLY A 281 0.05 -19.77 3.52
N GLY A 282 0.92 -20.34 4.34
CA GLY A 282 2.32 -20.00 4.37
C GLY A 282 3.01 -20.70 5.54
N ALA A 283 4.24 -20.34 5.83
CA ALA A 283 4.95 -20.90 6.96
C ALA A 283 6.20 -20.10 7.36
N ARG A 284 6.74 -20.46 8.53
CA ARG A 284 8.04 -20.04 9.02
C ARG A 284 9.02 -21.22 8.95
N HIS A 285 10.18 -21.00 8.32
CA HIS A 285 11.21 -22.04 8.15
C HIS A 285 12.61 -21.60 8.60
N ARG A 286 13.05 -20.40 8.22
CA ARG A 286 14.45 -19.98 8.34
C ARG A 286 14.67 -18.67 9.08
N ARG A 287 13.62 -17.97 9.50
CA ARG A 287 13.81 -16.72 10.24
C ARG A 287 14.51 -16.94 11.56
N LEU A 288 15.53 -16.15 11.82
CA LEU A 288 16.39 -16.26 12.99
C LEU A 288 15.83 -15.50 14.21
N THR A 289 14.95 -14.53 13.98
CA THR A 289 14.41 -13.65 15.02
C THR A 289 12.99 -13.20 14.71
N GLY A 290 12.30 -12.64 15.71
CA GLY A 290 10.93 -12.17 15.56
C GLY A 290 9.90 -13.29 15.45
N ASP A 291 8.71 -12.95 15.00
CA ASP A 291 7.54 -13.84 14.96
C ASP A 291 6.88 -13.93 13.57
N GLN A 292 7.54 -13.42 12.53
CA GLN A 292 7.08 -13.45 11.16
C GLN A 292 7.21 -14.80 10.48
N TRP A 293 6.46 -14.99 9.40
CA TRP A 293 6.64 -16.09 8.47
C TRP A 293 7.70 -15.78 7.40
N ASP A 294 8.12 -16.84 6.68
CA ASP A 294 9.09 -16.71 5.58
C ASP A 294 8.40 -16.58 4.22
N PHE A 295 7.19 -17.13 4.05
CA PHE A 295 6.44 -17.03 2.81
C PHE A 295 4.92 -17.06 3.04
N PHE A 296 4.21 -16.48 2.09
CA PHE A 296 2.76 -16.45 1.98
C PHE A 296 2.34 -16.79 0.54
N SER A 297 1.21 -17.50 0.43
CA SER A 297 0.46 -17.70 -0.79
C SER A 297 -1.01 -17.46 -0.48
N VAL A 298 -1.60 -16.44 -1.07
CA VAL A 298 -2.95 -15.96 -0.76
C VAL A 298 -3.73 -15.79 -2.05
N ASP A 299 -4.95 -16.29 -2.08
CA ASP A 299 -5.95 -16.00 -3.07
C ASP A 299 -6.92 -14.92 -2.56
N PHE A 300 -7.04 -13.84 -3.31
CA PHE A 300 -8.01 -12.78 -3.07
C PHE A 300 -9.13 -12.86 -4.10
N TYR A 301 -10.37 -12.93 -3.65
CA TYR A 301 -11.56 -12.89 -4.50
C TYR A 301 -12.16 -11.49 -4.58
N TYR A 302 -12.23 -10.90 -5.77
CA TYR A 302 -12.73 -9.54 -6.03
C TYR A 302 -14.17 -9.48 -6.54
N GLY A 303 -14.86 -10.64 -6.59
CA GLY A 303 -16.19 -10.75 -7.20
C GLY A 303 -16.13 -11.02 -8.70
N GLU A 304 -17.29 -11.41 -9.27
CA GLU A 304 -17.45 -11.62 -10.71
C GLU A 304 -16.44 -12.61 -11.34
N GLY A 305 -15.94 -13.55 -10.53
CA GLY A 305 -14.93 -14.53 -10.97
C GLY A 305 -13.49 -13.99 -11.01
N LEU A 306 -13.24 -12.74 -10.65
CA LEU A 306 -11.90 -12.19 -10.58
C LEU A 306 -11.19 -12.65 -9.33
N HIS A 307 -10.11 -13.40 -9.49
CA HIS A 307 -9.19 -13.83 -8.46
C HIS A 307 -7.81 -13.19 -8.67
N SER A 308 -7.13 -12.87 -7.55
CA SER A 308 -5.74 -12.46 -7.55
C SER A 308 -4.92 -13.42 -6.69
N HIS A 309 -4.03 -14.17 -7.30
CA HIS A 309 -3.04 -14.96 -6.58
C HIS A 309 -1.87 -14.06 -6.15
N SER A 310 -1.64 -13.97 -4.86
CA SER A 310 -0.68 -13.07 -4.23
C SER A 310 0.35 -13.88 -3.45
N MET A 311 1.63 -13.81 -3.85
CA MET A 311 2.69 -14.62 -3.26
C MET A 311 3.88 -13.76 -2.84
N SER A 312 4.32 -13.92 -1.59
CA SER A 312 5.53 -13.27 -1.10
C SER A 312 6.45 -14.24 -0.36
N ARG A 313 7.75 -13.99 -0.45
CA ARG A 313 8.77 -14.82 0.20
C ARG A 313 10.01 -13.98 0.53
N GLN A 314 10.59 -14.26 1.70
CA GLN A 314 11.91 -13.76 2.11
C GLN A 314 12.79 -14.94 2.57
N ILE A 315 13.38 -15.65 1.60
CA ILE A 315 14.26 -16.82 1.83
C ILE A 315 15.47 -16.70 0.91
N ASP A 316 16.67 -16.78 1.49
CA ASP A 316 17.94 -16.72 0.77
C ASP A 316 18.15 -17.91 -0.17
N ASN A 317 18.93 -17.68 -1.21
CA ASN A 317 19.32 -18.70 -2.21
C ASN A 317 18.14 -19.28 -3.00
N CYS A 318 17.07 -18.49 -3.21
CA CYS A 318 15.94 -18.83 -4.05
C CYS A 318 15.79 -17.80 -5.18
N ALA A 319 15.14 -18.17 -6.29
CA ALA A 319 14.87 -17.25 -7.38
C ALA A 319 14.04 -16.05 -6.92
N ASN A 320 14.46 -14.84 -7.25
CA ASN A 320 13.75 -13.60 -6.91
C ASN A 320 12.80 -13.19 -8.03
N ALA A 321 11.66 -12.60 -7.67
CA ALA A 321 10.69 -12.04 -8.61
C ALA A 321 9.87 -10.93 -7.92
N THR A 322 9.76 -9.78 -8.58
CA THR A 322 8.84 -8.72 -8.18
C THR A 322 8.06 -8.34 -9.43
N ALA A 323 6.77 -8.66 -9.45
CA ALA A 323 5.92 -8.48 -10.62
C ALA A 323 4.44 -8.39 -10.25
N GLU A 324 3.69 -7.71 -11.09
CA GLU A 324 2.25 -7.75 -11.16
C GLU A 324 1.84 -8.19 -12.57
N HIS A 325 0.76 -8.96 -12.66
CA HIS A 325 0.13 -9.33 -13.92
C HIS A 325 -1.38 -9.17 -13.79
N LEU A 326 -1.98 -8.47 -14.72
CA LEU A 326 -3.43 -8.35 -14.83
C LEU A 326 -3.88 -8.88 -16.19
N ILE A 327 -4.74 -9.90 -16.17
CA ILE A 327 -5.27 -10.58 -17.34
C ILE A 327 -6.71 -10.13 -17.54
N GLY A 328 -7.03 -9.70 -18.73
CA GLY A 328 -8.36 -9.33 -19.15
C GLY A 328 -8.89 -10.19 -20.30
N THR A 329 -10.11 -9.89 -20.72
CA THR A 329 -10.80 -10.64 -21.81
C THR A 329 -10.21 -10.38 -23.20
N GLU A 330 -9.48 -9.28 -23.41
CA GLU A 330 -8.96 -8.83 -24.70
C GLU A 330 -7.41 -8.73 -24.73
N GLY A 331 -6.74 -8.96 -23.61
CA GLY A 331 -5.29 -8.89 -23.48
C GLY A 331 -4.81 -8.96 -22.04
N TYR A 332 -3.53 -8.72 -21.82
CA TYR A 332 -2.97 -8.73 -20.47
C TYR A 332 -1.84 -7.69 -20.34
N THR A 333 -1.46 -7.36 -19.09
CA THR A 333 -0.41 -6.38 -18.82
C THR A 333 0.48 -6.82 -17.65
N ASN A 334 1.75 -6.36 -17.67
CA ASN A 334 2.66 -6.42 -16.53
C ASN A 334 2.42 -5.29 -15.52
N CYS A 335 1.36 -4.51 -15.68
CA CYS A 335 0.98 -3.31 -14.93
C CYS A 335 2.02 -2.18 -14.93
N LYS A 336 3.27 -2.48 -15.27
CA LYS A 336 4.36 -1.53 -15.20
C LYS A 336 4.46 -0.64 -16.45
N ASP A 337 4.58 -1.26 -17.62
CA ASP A 337 4.94 -0.53 -18.85
C ASP A 337 4.51 -1.20 -20.15
N THR A 338 3.91 -2.39 -20.13
CA THR A 338 3.59 -3.14 -21.36
C THR A 338 2.23 -3.78 -21.29
N ILE A 339 1.51 -3.70 -22.42
CA ILE A 339 0.24 -4.38 -22.66
C ILE A 339 0.43 -5.32 -23.83
N TYR A 340 -0.09 -6.52 -23.72
CA TYR A 340 0.05 -7.60 -24.68
C TYR A 340 -1.30 -8.02 -25.24
N ASN A 341 -1.31 -8.42 -26.51
CA ASN A 341 -2.40 -9.18 -27.12
C ASN A 341 -2.48 -10.59 -26.50
N PRO A 342 -3.62 -11.31 -26.65
CA PRO A 342 -3.75 -12.69 -26.17
C PRO A 342 -2.72 -13.67 -26.73
N ASP A 343 -2.16 -13.40 -27.92
CA ASP A 343 -1.13 -14.22 -28.58
C ASP A 343 0.30 -13.93 -28.07
N GLY A 344 0.44 -12.96 -27.13
CA GLY A 344 1.73 -12.57 -26.56
C GLY A 344 2.47 -11.47 -27.32
N SER A 345 1.97 -11.01 -28.45
CA SER A 345 2.55 -9.84 -29.13
C SER A 345 2.29 -8.55 -28.35
N ILE A 346 3.20 -7.57 -28.45
CA ILE A 346 3.05 -6.28 -27.78
C ILE A 346 1.95 -5.48 -28.46
N MET A 347 0.92 -5.10 -27.69
CA MET A 347 -0.13 -4.19 -28.12
C MET A 347 0.27 -2.73 -27.89
N TRP A 348 0.86 -2.44 -26.73
CA TRP A 348 1.32 -1.12 -26.32
C TRP A 348 2.47 -1.25 -25.34
N GLN A 349 3.42 -0.30 -25.40
CA GLN A 349 4.53 -0.19 -24.48
C GLN A 349 4.80 1.27 -24.16
N TYR A 350 5.11 1.57 -22.89
CA TYR A 350 5.54 2.90 -22.46
C TYR A 350 6.91 3.23 -23.08
N GLU A 351 7.00 4.44 -23.63
CA GLU A 351 8.24 4.94 -24.20
C GLU A 351 9.03 5.68 -23.09
N TYR A 352 10.11 5.05 -22.65
CA TYR A 352 11.00 5.66 -21.68
C TYR A 352 11.82 6.78 -22.33
N PRO A 353 12.21 7.83 -21.56
CA PRO A 353 13.05 8.88 -22.09
C PRO A 353 14.43 8.36 -22.50
N GLU A 354 15.07 9.03 -23.43
CA GLU A 354 16.47 8.79 -23.76
C GLU A 354 17.41 9.41 -22.72
N ASP A 355 18.60 8.85 -22.57
CA ASP A 355 19.68 9.45 -21.79
C ASP A 355 20.31 10.67 -22.50
N ALA A 356 21.26 11.33 -21.85
CA ALA A 356 21.93 12.52 -22.43
C ALA A 356 22.72 12.23 -23.73
N ASN A 357 22.93 10.95 -24.07
CA ASN A 357 23.61 10.51 -25.27
C ASN A 357 22.64 10.01 -26.36
N GLY A 358 21.33 10.10 -26.13
CA GLY A 358 20.31 9.62 -27.05
C GLY A 358 20.08 8.10 -27.00
N ASN A 359 20.50 7.41 -25.93
CA ASN A 359 20.24 5.98 -25.79
C ASN A 359 18.91 5.75 -25.04
N PRO A 360 18.10 4.76 -25.46
CA PRO A 360 16.89 4.39 -24.74
C PRO A 360 17.21 3.99 -23.30
N THR A 361 16.43 4.51 -22.35
CA THR A 361 16.52 4.11 -20.93
C THR A 361 15.42 3.10 -20.57
N THR A 362 15.46 2.59 -19.36
CA THR A 362 14.43 1.74 -18.76
C THR A 362 13.87 2.36 -17.48
N THR A 363 14.15 3.65 -17.27
CA THR A 363 13.74 4.40 -16.08
C THR A 363 13.06 5.70 -16.48
N VAL A 364 12.10 6.13 -15.67
CA VAL A 364 11.42 7.42 -15.84
C VAL A 364 12.39 8.59 -15.56
N SER A 365 12.10 9.78 -16.11
CA SER A 365 12.94 10.98 -15.99
C SER A 365 13.13 11.42 -14.54
N VAL A 366 12.10 11.31 -13.72
CA VAL A 366 12.11 11.68 -12.30
C VAL A 366 11.92 10.43 -11.45
N SER A 367 12.75 10.27 -10.41
CA SER A 367 12.57 9.17 -9.46
C SER A 367 11.16 9.21 -8.85
N PRO A 368 10.41 8.10 -8.84
CA PRO A 368 9.07 8.09 -8.26
C PRO A 368 9.05 8.46 -6.77
N TYR A 369 10.14 8.23 -6.05
CA TYR A 369 10.31 8.69 -4.67
C TYR A 369 10.45 10.21 -4.53
N VAL A 370 10.95 10.90 -5.54
CA VAL A 370 10.97 12.37 -5.60
C VAL A 370 9.62 12.87 -6.08
N GLN A 371 8.99 12.16 -7.03
CA GLN A 371 7.69 12.53 -7.59
C GLN A 371 6.58 12.58 -6.52
N GLU A 372 6.58 11.66 -5.55
CA GLU A 372 5.67 11.71 -4.38
C GLU A 372 5.70 13.09 -3.70
N HIS A 373 6.90 13.63 -3.49
CA HIS A 373 7.08 14.94 -2.86
C HIS A 373 6.78 16.10 -3.80
N ILE A 374 7.09 15.99 -5.10
CA ILE A 374 6.69 16.99 -6.10
C ILE A 374 5.17 17.14 -6.10
N ASP A 375 4.45 16.03 -6.13
CA ASP A 375 2.98 16.01 -6.13
C ASP A 375 2.40 16.65 -4.85
N LEU A 376 2.97 16.30 -3.68
CA LEU A 376 2.58 16.89 -2.39
C LEU A 376 2.78 18.43 -2.38
N ILE A 377 3.98 18.87 -2.75
CA ILE A 377 4.34 20.30 -2.72
C ILE A 377 3.53 21.09 -3.74
N THR A 378 3.34 20.54 -4.94
CA THR A 378 2.51 21.14 -5.99
C THR A 378 1.08 21.33 -5.51
N ALA A 379 0.48 20.29 -4.90
CA ALA A 379 -0.87 20.35 -4.35
C ALA A 379 -1.00 21.42 -3.25
N ILE A 380 -0.01 21.52 -2.36
CA ILE A 380 0.01 22.55 -1.31
C ILE A 380 0.10 23.95 -1.91
N ARG A 381 1.01 24.17 -2.86
CA ARG A 381 1.24 25.50 -3.47
C ARG A 381 0.12 25.97 -4.35
N ASN A 382 -0.54 25.05 -5.04
CA ASN A 382 -1.70 25.36 -5.88
C ASN A 382 -3.01 25.44 -5.08
N HIS A 383 -3.01 25.11 -3.79
CA HIS A 383 -4.24 25.00 -2.98
C HIS A 383 -5.25 23.97 -3.54
N GLU A 384 -4.74 22.89 -4.13
CA GLU A 384 -5.50 21.78 -4.69
C GLU A 384 -5.23 20.53 -3.84
N PRO A 385 -5.91 20.34 -2.68
CA PRO A 385 -5.55 19.32 -1.73
C PRO A 385 -5.73 17.91 -2.31
N ILE A 386 -4.71 17.07 -2.12
CA ILE A 386 -4.73 15.64 -2.42
C ILE A 386 -4.71 14.85 -1.10
N ASN A 387 -5.42 13.71 -1.06
CA ASN A 387 -5.47 12.85 0.11
C ASN A 387 -5.44 11.37 -0.30
N GLU A 388 -4.31 10.73 -0.09
CA GLU A 388 -4.06 9.33 -0.45
C GLU A 388 -4.13 8.36 0.75
N ALA A 389 -4.42 8.88 1.95
CA ALA A 389 -4.38 8.08 3.17
C ALA A 389 -5.46 6.98 3.18
N GLU A 390 -6.67 7.24 2.68
CA GLU A 390 -7.73 6.23 2.61
C GLU A 390 -7.39 5.13 1.62
N GLN A 391 -6.89 5.44 0.44
CA GLN A 391 -6.50 4.42 -0.54
C GLN A 391 -5.35 3.53 -0.01
N LEU A 392 -4.32 4.12 0.64
CA LEU A 392 -3.26 3.35 1.28
C LEU A 392 -3.82 2.46 2.39
N ALA A 393 -4.75 2.97 3.19
CA ALA A 393 -5.41 2.21 4.24
C ALA A 393 -6.17 1.00 3.67
N LEU A 394 -6.91 1.15 2.57
CA LEU A 394 -7.64 0.06 1.92
C LEU A 394 -6.70 -0.99 1.33
N SER A 395 -5.62 -0.61 0.69
CA SER A 395 -4.60 -1.55 0.20
C SER A 395 -3.88 -2.27 1.34
N THR A 396 -3.60 -1.55 2.43
CA THR A 396 -3.03 -2.16 3.65
C THR A 396 -4.02 -3.13 4.30
N MET A 397 -5.33 -2.81 4.34
CA MET A 397 -6.35 -3.73 4.86
C MET A 397 -6.45 -5.01 4.01
N THR A 398 -6.34 -4.90 2.69
CA THR A 398 -6.24 -6.08 1.82
C THR A 398 -5.09 -6.99 2.25
N ALA A 399 -3.91 -6.42 2.46
CA ALA A 399 -2.76 -7.19 2.93
C ALA A 399 -2.97 -7.77 4.34
N ILE A 400 -3.59 -7.03 5.28
CA ILE A 400 -3.95 -7.54 6.61
C ILE A 400 -4.91 -8.73 6.50
N MET A 401 -5.96 -8.63 5.69
CA MET A 401 -6.92 -9.72 5.48
C MET A 401 -6.23 -10.97 4.92
N GLY A 402 -5.35 -10.82 3.93
CA GLY A 402 -4.58 -11.93 3.36
C GLY A 402 -3.63 -12.57 4.36
N ARG A 403 -2.93 -11.75 5.15
CA ARG A 403 -2.06 -12.23 6.24
C ARG A 403 -2.85 -13.04 7.26
N GLU A 404 -3.97 -12.52 7.74
CA GLU A 404 -4.79 -13.21 8.75
C GLU A 404 -5.44 -14.47 8.18
N ALA A 405 -5.88 -14.46 6.91
CA ALA A 405 -6.39 -15.66 6.24
C ALA A 405 -5.33 -16.76 6.20
N ALA A 406 -4.07 -16.41 5.89
CA ALA A 406 -2.96 -17.36 5.91
C ALA A 406 -2.64 -17.84 7.32
N TYR A 407 -2.56 -16.94 8.32
CA TYR A 407 -2.24 -17.28 9.70
C TYR A 407 -3.29 -18.19 10.37
N THR A 408 -4.56 -17.97 10.05
CA THR A 408 -5.67 -18.75 10.64
C THR A 408 -6.02 -19.99 9.83
N GLY A 409 -5.69 -20.01 8.53
CA GLY A 409 -6.17 -21.02 7.58
C GLY A 409 -7.67 -20.89 7.28
N GLN A 410 -8.30 -19.77 7.61
CA GLN A 410 -9.74 -19.54 7.42
C GLN A 410 -10.01 -18.64 6.22
N LEU A 411 -11.19 -18.84 5.60
CA LEU A 411 -11.73 -17.88 4.66
C LEU A 411 -12.19 -16.63 5.41
N LEU A 412 -11.54 -15.49 5.13
CA LEU A 412 -11.88 -14.21 5.74
C LEU A 412 -12.59 -13.30 4.77
N ASN A 413 -13.58 -12.54 5.28
CA ASN A 413 -14.37 -11.59 4.51
C ASN A 413 -13.97 -10.15 4.83
N TRP A 414 -14.01 -9.29 3.81
CA TRP A 414 -13.67 -7.87 3.91
C TRP A 414 -14.45 -7.15 5.02
N ASP A 415 -15.78 -7.26 5.03
CA ASP A 415 -16.63 -6.57 6.01
C ASP A 415 -16.36 -7.02 7.45
N ALA A 416 -16.07 -8.30 7.65
CA ALA A 416 -15.71 -8.83 8.96
C ALA A 416 -14.37 -8.26 9.42
N MET A 417 -13.37 -8.18 8.51
CA MET A 417 -12.06 -7.61 8.82
C MET A 417 -12.15 -6.10 9.09
N MET A 418 -12.94 -5.34 8.32
CA MET A 418 -13.14 -3.90 8.56
C MET A 418 -13.82 -3.62 9.90
N LYS A 419 -14.63 -4.54 10.44
CA LYS A 419 -15.29 -4.44 11.74
C LYS A 419 -14.49 -5.06 12.89
N SER A 420 -13.40 -5.76 12.60
CA SER A 420 -12.58 -6.44 13.60
C SER A 420 -12.00 -5.47 14.62
N ASN A 421 -12.03 -5.85 15.89
CA ASN A 421 -11.37 -5.11 16.97
C ASN A 421 -9.96 -5.62 17.25
N MET A 422 -9.40 -6.45 16.35
CA MET A 422 -8.02 -6.90 16.45
C MET A 422 -7.07 -5.69 16.50
N ARG A 423 -6.30 -5.65 17.56
CA ARG A 423 -5.24 -4.66 17.78
C ARG A 423 -3.96 -5.40 18.13
N MET A 424 -2.85 -4.98 17.54
CA MET A 424 -1.53 -5.54 17.79
C MET A 424 -0.68 -4.58 18.62
N GLY A 425 0.29 -5.12 19.35
CA GLY A 425 1.28 -4.36 20.11
C GLY A 425 0.99 -4.26 21.60
N PRO A 426 1.93 -3.74 22.37
CA PRO A 426 1.80 -3.58 23.81
C PRO A 426 0.83 -2.43 24.15
N LYS A 427 0.41 -2.39 25.41
CA LYS A 427 -0.49 -1.31 25.92
C LYS A 427 0.25 0.02 26.07
N GLU A 428 1.55 -0.02 26.36
CA GLU A 428 2.37 1.16 26.62
C GLU A 428 3.69 1.10 25.87
N TYR A 429 4.20 2.23 25.45
CA TYR A 429 5.48 2.38 24.77
C TYR A 429 6.52 2.98 25.71
N VAL A 430 7.12 2.11 26.52
CA VAL A 430 8.15 2.48 27.50
C VAL A 430 9.36 1.57 27.31
N MET A 431 10.57 2.15 27.38
CA MET A 431 11.80 1.35 27.36
C MET A 431 11.84 0.43 28.59
N GLY A 432 11.90 -0.88 28.37
CA GLY A 432 11.85 -1.88 29.42
C GLY A 432 11.35 -3.24 28.91
N PRO A 433 10.93 -4.11 29.85
CA PRO A 433 10.24 -5.35 29.51
C PRO A 433 8.94 -5.07 28.74
N VAL A 434 8.57 -5.98 27.83
CA VAL A 434 7.31 -5.89 27.07
C VAL A 434 6.39 -7.02 27.51
N ASP A 435 5.26 -6.65 28.11
CA ASP A 435 4.22 -7.62 28.52
C ASP A 435 3.37 -8.01 27.29
N MET A 436 3.97 -8.82 26.42
CA MET A 436 3.32 -9.35 25.23
C MET A 436 3.95 -10.66 24.81
N GLU A 437 3.12 -11.65 24.50
CA GLU A 437 3.61 -12.92 24.01
C GLU A 437 4.04 -12.81 22.54
N ILE A 438 5.30 -13.14 22.26
CA ILE A 438 5.84 -13.20 20.89
C ILE A 438 5.74 -14.65 20.40
N LYS A 439 4.66 -14.95 19.68
CA LYS A 439 4.41 -16.27 19.10
C LYS A 439 4.25 -16.20 17.59
N THR A 440 4.92 -17.14 16.91
CA THR A 440 4.66 -17.37 15.47
C THR A 440 3.29 -17.99 15.30
N PRO A 441 2.42 -17.46 14.43
CA PRO A 441 1.12 -18.05 14.15
C PRO A 441 1.24 -19.49 13.61
N VAL A 442 0.29 -20.35 14.00
CA VAL A 442 0.17 -21.71 13.50
C VAL A 442 -1.26 -21.92 12.99
N PRO A 443 -1.46 -22.21 11.70
CA PRO A 443 -2.79 -22.38 11.13
C PRO A 443 -3.61 -23.47 11.82
N GLY A 444 -4.92 -23.25 11.94
CA GLY A 444 -5.84 -24.18 12.60
C GLY A 444 -5.77 -24.19 14.13
N THR A 445 -4.93 -23.33 14.73
CA THR A 445 -4.93 -23.13 16.18
C THR A 445 -5.69 -21.83 16.51
N ALA A 446 -6.31 -21.79 17.71
CA ALA A 446 -6.90 -20.54 18.19
C ALA A 446 -5.78 -19.51 18.38
N HIS A 447 -5.82 -18.43 17.60
CA HIS A 447 -4.98 -17.27 17.87
C HIS A 447 -5.62 -16.56 19.05
N GLY A 448 -4.91 -16.52 20.19
CA GLY A 448 -5.32 -15.71 21.32
C GLY A 448 -5.45 -14.27 20.85
N GLY A 449 -6.66 -13.83 20.60
CA GLY A 449 -6.97 -12.42 20.59
C GLY A 449 -6.87 -11.94 22.04
N ASN A 450 -5.88 -11.14 22.34
CA ASN A 450 -5.88 -10.28 23.52
C ASN A 450 -6.66 -9.01 23.19
#